data_baa94374c8430f58295dbbd353346db3
#
_entry.id   baa94374c8430f58295dbbd353346db3
#
_cell.length_a   1.000
_cell.length_b   1.000
_cell.length_c   1.000
_cell.angle_alpha   90.00
_cell.angle_beta   90.00
_cell.angle_gamma   90.00
#
_symmetry.space_group_name_H-M   'P 1'
#
loop_
_entity.id
_entity.type
_entity.pdbx_description
1 polymer ?
#
loop_
_entity_poly.entity_id
_entity_poly.type
_entity_poly.pdbx_seq_one_letter_code
_entity_poly.pdbx_strand_id
1 'polypeptide(L)'
;ADLAEKSSVRLALYPHAGAYADRVQDCVRLVKAADRRNLGVTFNLCHFLKVDGRDLDKRLEEAAPHLFVVTINGADKDGTGWNTLIQPLDTGTYDVLPVLRKLKSLKWDGLVGLQHYGIRGSARDNLGRSMKGWKTLLERLGAE
;
A
#
# COMPACT_ATOMS: atom_id res chain seq x y z
N ALA A 1 -18.73 10.46 -2.42
CA ALA A 1 -18.07 11.40 -1.50
C ALA A 1 -19.11 12.16 -0.67
N ASP A 2 -20.11 12.82 -1.28
CA ASP A 2 -21.08 13.69 -0.59
C ASP A 2 -21.92 12.98 0.47
N LEU A 3 -22.35 11.74 0.21
CA LEU A 3 -23.06 10.93 1.21
C LEU A 3 -22.16 10.57 2.41
N ALA A 4 -20.93 10.20 2.14
CA ALA A 4 -19.94 9.85 3.17
C ALA A 4 -19.54 11.08 4.01
N GLU A 5 -19.49 12.26 3.40
CA GLU A 5 -19.17 13.51 4.08
C GLU A 5 -20.18 13.85 5.17
N LYS A 6 -21.49 13.61 4.93
CA LYS A 6 -22.55 13.79 5.92
C LYS A 6 -22.35 12.98 7.22
N SER A 7 -21.59 11.89 7.13
CA SER A 7 -21.26 11.01 8.26
C SER A 7 -19.79 11.16 8.71
N SER A 8 -19.09 12.21 8.26
CA SER A 8 -17.66 12.44 8.54
C SER A 8 -16.77 11.25 8.15
N VAL A 9 -17.16 10.51 7.10
CA VAL A 9 -16.41 9.36 6.57
C VAL A 9 -15.52 9.80 5.43
N ARG A 10 -14.26 9.39 5.48
CA ARG A 10 -13.32 9.51 4.36
C ARG A 10 -13.36 8.25 3.51
N LEU A 11 -13.30 8.42 2.19
CA LEU A 11 -13.23 7.33 1.22
C LEU A 11 -11.85 7.31 0.60
N ALA A 12 -11.26 6.13 0.47
CA ALA A 12 -10.02 5.94 -0.26
C ALA A 12 -10.27 5.02 -1.47
N LEU A 13 -9.99 5.52 -2.67
CA LEU A 13 -10.01 4.69 -3.88
C LEU A 13 -8.89 3.67 -3.78
N TYR A 14 -9.24 2.41 -4.02
CA TYR A 14 -8.33 1.29 -3.91
C TYR A 14 -7.95 0.82 -5.32
N PRO A 15 -6.69 1.05 -5.77
CA PRO A 15 -6.24 0.52 -7.05
C PRO A 15 -6.20 -1.00 -7.00
N HIS A 16 -6.85 -1.64 -7.96
CA HIS A 16 -6.98 -3.10 -8.00
C HIS A 16 -6.66 -3.64 -9.39
N ALA A 17 -5.68 -4.52 -9.49
CA ALA A 17 -5.28 -5.15 -10.75
C ALA A 17 -6.48 -5.77 -11.48
N GLY A 18 -6.68 -5.38 -12.73
CA GLY A 18 -7.80 -5.80 -13.57
C GLY A 18 -9.09 -4.98 -13.38
N ALA A 19 -9.12 -3.99 -12.49
CA ALA A 19 -10.23 -3.04 -12.38
C ALA A 19 -10.04 -1.83 -13.30
N TYR A 20 -11.06 -0.98 -13.43
CA TYR A 20 -10.99 0.27 -14.20
C TYR A 20 -9.87 1.22 -13.71
N ALA A 21 -9.69 1.30 -12.40
CA ALA A 21 -8.58 2.01 -11.78
C ALA A 21 -7.61 0.98 -11.20
N ASP A 22 -6.71 0.46 -12.01
CA ASP A 22 -5.79 -0.59 -11.59
C ASP A 22 -4.46 -0.06 -11.07
N ARG A 23 -4.16 1.21 -11.28
CA ARG A 23 -2.95 1.89 -10.84
C ARG A 23 -3.27 3.03 -9.88
N VAL A 24 -2.32 3.33 -9.00
CA VAL A 24 -2.47 4.46 -8.07
C VAL A 24 -2.67 5.79 -8.80
N GLN A 25 -2.01 5.99 -9.95
CA GLN A 25 -2.17 7.20 -10.77
C GLN A 25 -3.60 7.38 -11.30
N ASP A 26 -4.30 6.28 -11.64
CA ASP A 26 -5.69 6.34 -12.08
C ASP A 26 -6.59 6.82 -10.94
N CYS A 27 -6.37 6.28 -9.74
CA CYS A 27 -7.07 6.73 -8.54
C CYS A 27 -6.78 8.22 -8.25
N VAL A 28 -5.52 8.66 -8.33
CA VAL A 28 -5.14 10.07 -8.15
C VAL A 28 -5.84 10.97 -9.16
N ARG A 29 -5.89 10.58 -10.43
CA ARG A 29 -6.60 11.32 -11.47
C ARG A 29 -8.09 11.46 -11.16
N LEU A 30 -8.74 10.38 -10.70
CA LEU A 30 -10.16 10.40 -10.33
C LEU A 30 -10.42 11.28 -9.10
N VAL A 31 -9.56 11.22 -8.08
CA VAL A 31 -9.67 12.07 -6.88
C VAL A 31 -9.54 13.54 -7.23
N LYS A 32 -8.55 13.90 -8.07
CA LYS A 32 -8.38 15.27 -8.55
C LYS A 32 -9.58 15.76 -9.35
N ALA A 33 -10.15 14.91 -10.21
CA ALA A 33 -11.34 15.26 -11.00
C ALA A 33 -12.60 15.42 -10.14
N ALA A 34 -12.72 14.63 -9.08
CA ALA A 34 -13.85 14.72 -8.16
C ALA A 34 -13.80 15.94 -7.24
N ASP A 35 -12.60 16.44 -6.93
CA ASP A 35 -12.33 17.60 -6.07
C ASP A 35 -13.11 17.57 -4.75
N ARG A 36 -12.92 16.48 -3.97
CA ARG A 36 -13.56 16.29 -2.66
C ARG A 36 -12.50 16.00 -1.59
N ARG A 37 -12.54 16.75 -0.49
CA ARG A 37 -11.59 16.60 0.63
C ARG A 37 -11.65 15.26 1.35
N ASN A 38 -12.83 14.64 1.36
CA ASN A 38 -13.07 13.35 1.98
C ASN A 38 -12.83 12.17 1.03
N LEU A 39 -12.33 12.42 -0.17
CA LEU A 39 -11.95 11.38 -1.15
C LEU A 39 -10.45 11.39 -1.37
N GLY A 40 -9.82 10.26 -1.14
CA GLY A 40 -8.38 10.06 -1.32
C GLY A 40 -8.07 8.74 -2.00
N VAL A 41 -6.83 8.30 -1.89
CA VAL A 41 -6.34 7.06 -2.49
C VAL A 41 -5.69 6.14 -1.46
N THR A 42 -5.68 4.85 -1.76
CA THR A 42 -4.83 3.85 -1.11
C THR A 42 -3.64 3.55 -2.01
N PHE A 43 -2.43 3.46 -1.46
CA PHE A 43 -1.34 2.76 -2.11
C PHE A 43 -1.33 1.32 -1.62
N ASN A 44 -1.43 0.35 -2.52
CA ASN A 44 -1.37 -1.07 -2.18
C ASN A 44 -0.18 -1.72 -2.89
N LEU A 45 0.77 -2.25 -2.09
CA LEU A 45 2.03 -2.76 -2.62
C LEU A 45 1.83 -3.92 -3.60
N CYS A 46 1.00 -4.92 -3.29
CA CYS A 46 0.85 -6.09 -4.16
C CYS A 46 0.21 -5.73 -5.51
N HIS A 47 -0.76 -4.82 -5.54
CA HIS A 47 -1.34 -4.35 -6.79
C HIS A 47 -0.37 -3.46 -7.57
N PHE A 48 0.40 -2.59 -6.88
CA PHE A 48 1.46 -1.83 -7.51
C PHE A 48 2.48 -2.75 -8.21
N LEU A 49 2.97 -3.78 -7.52
CA LEU A 49 3.91 -4.76 -8.09
C LEU A 49 3.29 -5.54 -9.26
N LYS A 50 1.99 -5.85 -9.19
CA LYS A 50 1.27 -6.61 -10.21
C LYS A 50 1.12 -5.87 -11.53
N VAL A 51 0.85 -4.57 -11.50
CA VAL A 51 0.45 -3.80 -12.69
C VAL A 51 1.49 -2.78 -13.17
N ASP A 52 2.36 -2.29 -12.30
CA ASP A 52 3.36 -1.26 -12.61
C ASP A 52 4.76 -1.67 -12.14
N GLY A 53 4.96 -1.85 -10.85
CA GLY A 53 6.21 -2.31 -10.23
C GLY A 53 7.42 -1.39 -10.45
N ARG A 54 7.24 -0.21 -11.06
CA ARG A 54 8.30 0.72 -11.45
C ARG A 54 8.06 2.11 -10.89
N ASP A 55 9.17 2.85 -10.74
CA ASP A 55 9.11 4.27 -10.32
C ASP A 55 8.39 4.49 -8.99
N LEU A 56 8.60 3.60 -8.00
CA LEU A 56 7.94 3.63 -6.68
C LEU A 56 7.93 5.04 -6.07
N ASP A 57 9.08 5.70 -6.05
CA ASP A 57 9.23 7.02 -5.45
C ASP A 57 8.32 8.04 -6.11
N LYS A 58 8.30 8.06 -7.45
CA LYS A 58 7.42 8.94 -8.22
C LYS A 58 5.94 8.65 -7.95
N ARG A 59 5.55 7.37 -7.86
CA ARG A 59 4.16 6.99 -7.60
C ARG A 59 3.70 7.42 -6.21
N LEU A 60 4.56 7.28 -5.20
CA LEU A 60 4.26 7.75 -3.85
C LEU A 60 4.25 9.29 -3.77
N GLU A 61 5.15 9.99 -4.47
CA GLU A 61 5.12 11.46 -4.56
C GLU A 61 3.82 11.98 -5.18
N GLU A 62 3.40 11.40 -6.30
CA GLU A 62 2.15 11.77 -6.99
C GLU A 62 0.91 11.50 -6.12
N ALA A 63 0.94 10.43 -5.33
CA ALA A 63 -0.17 10.03 -4.46
C ALA A 63 -0.22 10.80 -3.15
N ALA A 64 0.92 11.20 -2.58
CA ALA A 64 1.05 11.72 -1.23
C ALA A 64 0.04 12.81 -0.83
N PRO A 65 -0.29 13.82 -1.68
CA PRO A 65 -1.28 14.84 -1.34
C PRO A 65 -2.71 14.30 -1.14
N HIS A 66 -2.98 13.09 -1.62
CA HIS A 66 -4.30 12.44 -1.60
C HIS A 66 -4.27 11.09 -0.88
N LEU A 67 -3.12 10.70 -0.34
CA LEU A 67 -2.90 9.36 0.21
C LEU A 67 -3.47 9.23 1.62
N PHE A 68 -4.46 8.36 1.80
CA PHE A 68 -5.09 8.13 3.11
C PHE A 68 -4.59 6.87 3.79
N VAL A 69 -4.26 5.84 3.02
CA VAL A 69 -3.84 4.53 3.54
C VAL A 69 -2.77 3.94 2.64
N VAL A 70 -1.80 3.30 3.25
CA VAL A 70 -0.82 2.44 2.58
C VAL A 70 -1.00 1.03 3.08
N THR A 71 -1.02 0.03 2.19
CA THR A 71 -0.99 -1.37 2.58
C THR A 71 0.25 -2.04 2.02
N ILE A 72 0.96 -2.75 2.89
CA ILE A 72 2.18 -3.48 2.57
C ILE A 72 2.05 -4.97 2.89
N ASN A 73 2.93 -5.76 2.34
CA ASN A 73 3.02 -7.20 2.55
C ASN A 73 4.41 -7.69 2.11
N GLY A 74 4.78 -8.90 2.46
CA GLY A 74 5.91 -9.58 1.84
C GLY A 74 5.59 -9.94 0.39
N ALA A 75 6.59 -9.87 -0.49
CA ALA A 75 6.45 -10.20 -1.90
C ALA A 75 7.79 -10.68 -2.50
N ASP A 76 7.73 -11.39 -3.62
CA ASP A 76 8.92 -11.68 -4.42
C ASP A 76 9.14 -10.59 -5.46
N LYS A 77 10.40 -10.18 -5.66
CA LYS A 77 10.80 -9.12 -6.59
C LYS A 77 10.30 -9.37 -8.01
N ASP A 78 10.38 -10.61 -8.47
CA ASP A 78 9.96 -11.01 -9.82
C ASP A 78 8.68 -11.86 -9.78
N GLY A 79 7.89 -11.71 -8.70
CA GLY A 79 6.65 -12.42 -8.51
C GLY A 79 5.59 -11.99 -9.55
N THR A 80 4.86 -12.96 -10.09
CA THR A 80 3.76 -12.72 -11.05
C THR A 80 2.41 -13.23 -10.56
N GLY A 81 2.41 -14.23 -9.69
CA GLY A 81 1.21 -14.81 -9.07
C GLY A 81 0.87 -14.15 -7.74
N TRP A 82 -0.39 -14.21 -7.34
CA TRP A 82 -0.80 -13.65 -6.06
C TRP A 82 -0.11 -14.29 -4.86
N ASN A 83 0.21 -15.58 -4.94
CA ASN A 83 0.96 -16.33 -3.92
C ASN A 83 2.42 -15.88 -3.77
N THR A 84 2.99 -15.22 -4.78
CA THR A 84 4.33 -14.63 -4.74
C THR A 84 4.30 -13.12 -4.48
N LEU A 85 3.16 -12.48 -4.74
CA LEU A 85 2.98 -11.05 -4.53
C LEU A 85 2.29 -10.71 -3.20
N ILE A 86 1.70 -11.69 -2.50
CA ILE A 86 1.09 -11.51 -1.18
C ILE A 86 1.60 -12.62 -0.27
N GLN A 87 2.53 -12.27 0.60
CA GLN A 87 3.17 -13.15 1.56
C GLN A 87 3.18 -12.50 2.95
N PRO A 88 3.45 -13.26 4.04
CA PRO A 88 3.74 -12.65 5.33
C PRO A 88 4.90 -11.65 5.20
N LEU A 89 4.85 -10.55 5.95
CA LEU A 89 5.77 -9.42 5.78
C LEU A 89 7.25 -9.75 6.05
N ASP A 90 7.52 -10.87 6.72
CA ASP A 90 8.87 -11.40 6.95
C ASP A 90 9.39 -12.30 5.82
N THR A 91 8.65 -12.41 4.71
CA THR A 91 8.91 -13.33 3.61
C THR A 91 9.03 -12.59 2.28
N GLY A 92 9.61 -13.27 1.30
CA GLY A 92 9.80 -12.76 -0.05
C GLY A 92 11.15 -12.07 -0.24
N THR A 93 11.45 -11.78 -1.49
CA THR A 93 12.74 -11.22 -1.93
C THR A 93 12.65 -9.73 -2.28
N TYR A 94 11.43 -9.16 -2.29
CA TYR A 94 11.21 -7.72 -2.48
C TYR A 94 11.53 -6.97 -1.19
N ASP A 95 12.45 -6.00 -1.24
CA ASP A 95 12.71 -5.13 -0.08
C ASP A 95 11.58 -4.08 0.05
N VAL A 96 10.80 -4.20 1.12
CA VAL A 96 9.69 -3.28 1.42
C VAL A 96 10.16 -1.96 2.04
N LEU A 97 11.39 -1.91 2.56
CA LEU A 97 11.92 -0.73 3.24
C LEU A 97 11.89 0.56 2.39
N PRO A 98 12.18 0.55 1.07
CA PRO A 98 12.06 1.73 0.23
C PRO A 98 10.67 2.41 0.28
N VAL A 99 9.58 1.64 0.42
CA VAL A 99 8.24 2.22 0.60
C VAL A 99 8.17 3.08 1.85
N LEU A 100 8.65 2.55 2.98
CA LEU A 100 8.63 3.26 4.28
C LEU A 100 9.58 4.46 4.28
N ARG A 101 10.76 4.33 3.68
CA ARG A 101 11.71 5.44 3.51
C ARG A 101 11.08 6.60 2.75
N LYS A 102 10.40 6.28 1.65
CA LYS A 102 9.74 7.30 0.83
C LYS A 102 8.62 8.00 1.60
N LEU A 103 7.77 7.27 2.30
CA LEU A 103 6.73 7.84 3.15
C LEU A 103 7.32 8.76 4.24
N LYS A 104 8.41 8.32 4.91
CA LYS A 104 9.14 9.14 5.90
C LYS A 104 9.68 10.43 5.26
N SER A 105 10.30 10.36 4.08
CA SER A 105 10.84 11.53 3.38
C SER A 105 9.75 12.53 2.96
N LEU A 106 8.55 12.05 2.64
CA LEU A 106 7.38 12.85 2.31
C LEU A 106 6.66 13.39 3.56
N LYS A 107 7.14 13.06 4.77
CA LYS A 107 6.50 13.39 6.06
C LYS A 107 5.02 12.93 6.11
N TRP A 108 4.73 11.83 5.44
CA TRP A 108 3.39 11.26 5.45
C TRP A 108 3.18 10.49 6.77
N ASP A 109 2.10 10.80 7.49
CA ASP A 109 1.77 10.31 8.83
C ASP A 109 0.49 9.46 8.87
N GLY A 110 0.02 8.99 7.71
CA GLY A 110 -1.19 8.18 7.61
C GLY A 110 -1.02 6.74 8.07
N LEU A 111 -2.05 5.95 7.91
CA LEU A 111 -2.10 4.57 8.37
C LEU A 111 -1.39 3.62 7.40
N VAL A 112 -0.50 2.80 7.94
CA VAL A 112 0.09 1.64 7.25
C VAL A 112 -0.58 0.36 7.73
N GLY A 113 -1.23 -0.35 6.82
CA GLY A 113 -1.90 -1.61 7.08
C GLY A 113 -1.18 -2.80 6.42
N LEU A 114 -1.57 -4.00 6.84
CA LEU A 114 -1.08 -5.26 6.28
C LEU A 114 -2.08 -5.78 5.24
N GLN A 115 -1.61 -6.04 4.02
CA GLN A 115 -2.37 -6.83 3.03
C GLN A 115 -2.09 -8.32 3.26
N HIS A 116 -3.14 -9.09 3.48
CA HIS A 116 -3.00 -10.49 3.90
C HIS A 116 -3.97 -11.44 3.20
N TYR A 117 -4.43 -11.07 2.01
CA TYR A 117 -5.40 -11.87 1.25
C TYR A 117 -4.79 -13.18 0.73
N GLY A 118 -5.51 -14.29 0.93
CA GLY A 118 -5.20 -15.58 0.31
C GLY A 118 -3.97 -16.31 0.85
N ILE A 119 -3.30 -15.82 1.90
CA ILE A 119 -2.18 -16.52 2.52
C ILE A 119 -2.70 -17.77 3.25
N ARG A 120 -2.17 -18.93 2.89
CA ARG A 120 -2.55 -20.21 3.47
C ARG A 120 -1.99 -20.39 4.88
N GLY A 121 -2.63 -21.27 5.66
CA GLY A 121 -2.20 -21.65 7.01
C GLY A 121 -2.92 -20.87 8.12
N SER A 122 -2.34 -20.87 9.30
CA SER A 122 -2.89 -20.19 10.48
C SER A 122 -2.79 -18.67 10.33
N ALA A 123 -3.92 -17.98 10.41
CA ALA A 123 -3.95 -16.52 10.41
C ALA A 123 -3.13 -15.95 11.58
N ARG A 124 -3.19 -16.58 12.75
CA ARG A 124 -2.43 -16.17 13.95
C ARG A 124 -0.91 -16.20 13.68
N ASP A 125 -0.43 -17.30 13.09
CA ASP A 125 1.00 -17.46 12.82
C ASP A 125 1.47 -16.50 11.75
N ASN A 126 0.69 -16.35 10.67
CA ASN A 126 0.99 -15.43 9.58
C ASN A 126 1.01 -13.96 10.05
N LEU A 127 0.06 -13.56 10.90
CA LEU A 127 0.05 -12.22 11.50
C LEU A 127 1.21 -12.03 12.47
N GLY A 128 1.54 -13.06 13.28
CA GLY A 128 2.71 -13.04 14.17
C GLY A 128 4.02 -12.84 13.40
N ARG A 129 4.20 -13.55 12.29
CA ARG A 129 5.33 -13.41 11.38
C ARG A 129 5.37 -12.01 10.75
N SER A 130 4.24 -11.53 10.26
CA SER A 130 4.16 -10.20 9.66
C SER A 130 4.45 -9.09 10.67
N MET A 131 4.03 -9.24 11.94
CA MET A 131 4.37 -8.31 13.01
C MET A 131 5.86 -8.32 13.34
N LYS A 132 6.53 -9.48 13.29
CA LYS A 132 7.99 -9.57 13.42
C LYS A 132 8.69 -8.83 12.26
N GLY A 133 8.26 -9.08 11.02
CA GLY A 133 8.76 -8.38 9.84
C GLY A 133 8.59 -6.85 9.95
N TRP A 134 7.43 -6.40 10.44
CA TRP A 134 7.16 -4.98 10.68
C TRP A 134 8.16 -4.35 11.68
N LYS A 135 8.41 -5.01 12.80
CA LYS A 135 9.40 -4.54 13.80
C LYS A 135 10.80 -4.42 13.20
N THR A 136 11.24 -5.44 12.45
CA THR A 136 12.52 -5.40 11.74
C THR A 136 12.61 -4.26 10.72
N LEU A 137 11.52 -3.98 9.98
CA LEU A 137 11.49 -2.85 9.05
C LEU A 137 11.58 -1.50 9.78
N LEU A 138 10.92 -1.35 10.94
CA LEU A 138 11.01 -0.13 11.74
C LEU A 138 12.41 0.06 12.34
N GLU A 139 13.06 -1.00 12.83
CA GLU A 139 14.45 -0.96 13.31
C GLU A 139 15.41 -0.49 12.20
N ARG A 140 15.29 -1.06 10.99
CA ARG A 140 16.08 -0.65 9.83
C ARG A 140 15.82 0.80 9.42
N LEU A 141 14.57 1.25 9.46
CA LEU A 141 14.16 2.62 9.14
C LEU A 141 14.65 3.64 10.18
N GLY A 142 14.77 3.23 11.45
CA GLY A 142 15.27 4.07 12.55
C GLY A 142 16.79 4.14 12.62
N ALA A 143 17.51 3.20 12.01
CA ALA A 143 18.98 3.17 11.97
C ALA A 143 19.58 4.09 10.89
N GLU A 144 18.76 4.73 10.08
CA GLU A 144 19.08 5.70 9.02
C GLU A 144 18.75 7.12 9.46
#